data_56d6cd383f1be477de755ba479c46689
#
_entry.id   56d6cd383f1be477de755ba479c46689
#
_cell.length_a   1.000
_cell.length_b   1.000
_cell.length_c   1.000
_cell.angle_alpha   90.00
_cell.angle_beta   90.00
_cell.angle_gamma   90.00
#
_symmetry.space_group_name_H-M   'P 1'
#
loop_
_entity.id
_entity.type
_entity.pdbx_description
1 polymer ?
#
loop_
_entity_poly.entity_id
_entity_poly.type
_entity_poly.pdbx_seq_one_letter_code
_entity_poly.pdbx_strand_id
1 'polypeptide(L)'
;MKKVFSILTAVLLFSLLSGCTPRQQPAQIAATTLPVYEFTSRLCEGTGLTVTQLVSESVSCLHDYSLSVDQVRRTEAAELVVISGAGLEEFMEDLLQDKQVIDSSAGIPLIEGGHEHSHDHEDEAHEEESHEGHHHEQDPHIWLSPVNAKLMAQNICSGLTARYPDQAATIEKNLQNLLADLDALDTYGREQLADVNCRELITFHDGFAYLADCYDLTILEAVEEESGSEASASELIHLIEEVEHHQLPAIFTEALGSVSAARIISAETGVPVYTLDMGMHGNSWFEAMYHNISTLKGALG
;
A
#
# COMPACT_ATOMS: atom_id res chain seq x y z
N MET A 1 -29.16 59.92 22.79
CA MET A 1 -27.70 59.61 22.80
C MET A 1 -27.33 58.38 23.65
N LYS A 2 -27.87 58.17 24.86
CA LYS A 2 -27.52 57.02 25.71
C LYS A 2 -27.91 55.65 25.14
N LYS A 3 -29.01 55.55 24.37
CA LYS A 3 -29.48 54.28 23.77
C LYS A 3 -28.65 53.84 22.53
N VAL A 4 -28.09 54.80 21.77
CA VAL A 4 -27.24 54.52 20.60
C VAL A 4 -25.87 54.03 21.05
N PHE A 5 -25.35 54.55 22.15
CA PHE A 5 -24.06 54.14 22.71
C PHE A 5 -24.11 52.72 23.27
N SER A 6 -25.24 52.28 23.85
CA SER A 6 -25.43 50.91 24.37
C SER A 6 -25.51 49.86 23.27
N ILE A 7 -26.06 50.20 22.10
CA ILE A 7 -26.14 49.28 20.94
C ILE A 7 -24.77 49.13 20.25
N LEU A 8 -24.00 50.23 20.17
CA LEU A 8 -22.64 50.16 19.58
C LEU A 8 -21.68 49.32 20.44
N THR A 9 -21.80 49.39 21.78
CA THR A 9 -20.97 48.58 22.69
C THR A 9 -21.33 47.09 22.63
N ALA A 10 -22.60 46.74 22.48
CA ALA A 10 -23.06 45.38 22.34
C ALA A 10 -22.63 44.74 21.00
N VAL A 11 -22.63 45.52 19.91
CA VAL A 11 -22.13 45.04 18.57
C VAL A 11 -20.62 44.88 18.60
N LEU A 12 -19.86 45.72 19.29
CA LEU A 12 -18.41 45.61 19.42
C LEU A 12 -17.99 44.40 20.27
N LEU A 13 -18.76 44.05 21.32
CA LEU A 13 -18.49 42.85 22.13
C LEU A 13 -18.81 41.55 21.36
N PHE A 14 -19.80 41.56 20.46
CA PHE A 14 -20.15 40.38 19.68
C PHE A 14 -19.14 40.09 18.54
N SER A 15 -18.46 41.12 18.03
CA SER A 15 -17.42 40.97 17.01
C SER A 15 -16.09 40.42 17.56
N LEU A 16 -15.87 40.41 18.86
CA LEU A 16 -14.67 39.87 19.50
C LEU A 16 -14.76 38.34 19.79
N LEU A 17 -15.96 37.75 19.65
CA LEU A 17 -16.18 36.31 19.87
C LEU A 17 -16.09 35.48 18.59
N SER A 18 -15.91 36.09 17.43
CA SER A 18 -15.92 35.41 16.12
C SER A 18 -14.53 35.06 15.59
N GLY A 19 -13.51 34.98 16.45
CA GLY A 19 -12.11 34.84 16.00
C GLY A 19 -11.34 33.60 16.47
N CYS A 20 -12.00 32.64 17.13
CA CYS A 20 -11.34 31.36 17.42
C CYS A 20 -11.91 30.28 16.50
N THR A 21 -11.38 30.16 15.27
CA THR A 21 -11.37 28.86 14.63
C THR A 21 -10.57 27.93 15.54
N PRO A 22 -11.15 26.82 16.03
CA PRO A 22 -10.37 25.88 16.82
C PRO A 22 -9.18 25.45 15.94
N ARG A 23 -7.96 25.79 16.39
CA ARG A 23 -6.74 25.31 15.77
C ARG A 23 -6.81 23.79 15.93
N GLN A 24 -7.03 23.09 14.85
CA GLN A 24 -7.05 21.64 14.84
C GLN A 24 -5.73 21.18 15.46
N GLN A 25 -5.79 20.49 16.58
CA GLN A 25 -4.57 19.96 17.19
C GLN A 25 -3.98 18.95 16.22
N PRO A 26 -2.64 18.93 16.06
CA PRO A 26 -2.00 17.91 15.23
C PRO A 26 -2.41 16.52 15.72
N ALA A 27 -2.53 15.58 14.83
CA ALA A 27 -2.79 14.19 15.20
C ALA A 27 -1.63 13.65 16.03
N GLN A 28 -1.95 12.82 17.02
CA GLN A 28 -0.93 12.21 17.88
C GLN A 28 -0.14 11.14 17.14
N ILE A 29 -0.77 10.45 16.20
CA ILE A 29 -0.21 9.35 15.43
C ILE A 29 -0.28 9.69 13.94
N ALA A 30 0.85 9.54 13.25
CA ALA A 30 0.92 9.60 11.81
C ALA A 30 1.13 8.19 11.26
N ALA A 31 0.33 7.77 10.30
CA ALA A 31 0.45 6.49 9.60
C ALA A 31 0.81 6.77 8.14
N THR A 32 1.77 6.04 7.58
CA THR A 32 2.34 6.37 6.26
C THR A 32 1.36 6.09 5.14
N THR A 33 0.90 4.87 4.99
CA THR A 33 0.11 4.38 3.86
C THR A 33 -1.35 4.13 4.24
N LEU A 34 -2.21 3.89 3.26
CA LEU A 34 -3.62 3.58 3.51
C LEU A 34 -3.81 2.32 4.38
N PRO A 35 -3.17 1.16 4.11
CA PRO A 35 -3.36 -0.02 4.96
C PRO A 35 -2.93 0.23 6.41
N VAL A 36 -1.76 0.85 6.61
CA VAL A 36 -1.25 1.17 7.95
C VAL A 36 -2.16 2.18 8.66
N TYR A 37 -2.66 3.17 7.93
CA TYR A 37 -3.61 4.14 8.45
C TYR A 37 -4.94 3.49 8.87
N GLU A 38 -5.50 2.62 8.02
CA GLU A 38 -6.76 1.94 8.32
C GLU A 38 -6.62 1.03 9.54
N PHE A 39 -5.56 0.22 9.61
CA PHE A 39 -5.31 -0.67 10.75
C PHE A 39 -5.09 0.13 12.04
N THR A 40 -4.24 1.17 12.01
CA THR A 40 -3.97 2.02 13.16
C THR A 40 -5.23 2.75 13.63
N SER A 41 -6.01 3.29 12.71
CA SER A 41 -7.26 3.99 13.03
C SER A 41 -8.27 3.07 13.68
N ARG A 42 -8.45 1.85 13.16
CA ARG A 42 -9.34 0.83 13.75
C ARG A 42 -8.88 0.41 15.13
N LEU A 43 -7.58 0.25 15.35
CA LEU A 43 -7.02 -0.08 16.67
C LEU A 43 -7.24 1.07 17.67
N CYS A 44 -7.22 2.31 17.22
CA CYS A 44 -7.42 3.49 18.06
C CYS A 44 -8.89 3.88 18.30
N GLU A 45 -9.88 3.18 17.72
CA GLU A 45 -11.30 3.48 17.93
C GLU A 45 -11.69 3.47 19.41
N GLY A 46 -12.39 4.53 19.86
CA GLY A 46 -12.85 4.68 21.23
C GLY A 46 -11.76 5.02 22.27
N THR A 47 -10.50 5.15 21.87
CA THR A 47 -9.38 5.51 22.77
C THR A 47 -9.22 7.03 22.97
N GLY A 48 -9.73 7.84 22.05
CA GLY A 48 -9.48 9.29 21.98
C GLY A 48 -8.16 9.64 21.30
N LEU A 49 -7.34 8.68 20.88
CA LEU A 49 -6.14 8.90 20.07
C LEU A 49 -6.55 9.29 18.64
N THR A 50 -5.83 10.25 18.08
CA THR A 50 -6.07 10.74 16.72
C THR A 50 -4.99 10.26 15.77
N VAL A 51 -5.39 9.71 14.62
CA VAL A 51 -4.51 9.20 13.59
C VAL A 51 -4.66 10.04 12.31
N THR A 52 -3.56 10.34 11.64
CA THR A 52 -3.56 10.99 10.32
C THR A 52 -2.82 10.11 9.32
N GLN A 53 -3.35 10.03 8.11
CA GLN A 53 -2.66 9.41 6.98
C GLN A 53 -1.68 10.42 6.38
N LEU A 54 -0.42 10.02 6.17
CA LEU A 54 0.60 10.90 5.58
C LEU A 54 0.48 10.91 4.05
N VAL A 55 0.53 9.76 3.42
CA VAL A 55 0.36 9.61 1.97
C VAL A 55 -1.11 9.31 1.69
N SER A 56 -1.85 10.34 1.31
CA SER A 56 -3.29 10.26 0.99
C SER A 56 -3.58 10.54 -0.49
N GLU A 57 -2.55 10.86 -1.25
CA GLU A 57 -2.61 11.03 -2.69
C GLU A 57 -2.79 9.66 -3.36
N SER A 58 -3.39 9.67 -4.56
CA SER A 58 -3.46 8.47 -5.39
C SER A 58 -2.09 8.21 -6.00
N VAL A 59 -1.33 7.32 -5.40
CA VAL A 59 -0.02 6.87 -5.87
C VAL A 59 -0.06 5.36 -6.04
N SER A 60 0.63 4.84 -7.05
CA SER A 60 0.75 3.40 -7.28
C SER A 60 1.88 2.80 -6.46
N CYS A 61 3.01 3.50 -6.40
CA CYS A 61 4.21 3.07 -5.72
C CYS A 61 4.86 4.25 -4.97
N LEU A 62 5.69 3.95 -3.96
CA LEU A 62 6.40 4.94 -3.16
C LEU A 62 7.92 4.97 -3.39
N HIS A 63 8.48 4.18 -4.31
CA HIS A 63 9.93 4.12 -4.55
C HIS A 63 10.52 5.51 -4.88
N ASP A 64 9.88 6.28 -5.74
CA ASP A 64 10.29 7.63 -6.10
C ASP A 64 9.49 8.74 -5.40
N TYR A 65 8.84 8.42 -4.28
CA TYR A 65 7.97 9.37 -3.61
C TYR A 65 8.75 10.47 -2.91
N SER A 66 8.27 11.69 -3.06
CA SER A 66 8.82 12.86 -2.35
C SER A 66 7.77 13.51 -1.47
N LEU A 67 8.09 13.68 -0.19
CA LEU A 67 7.18 14.31 0.78
C LEU A 67 6.91 15.78 0.45
N SER A 68 5.65 16.17 0.50
CA SER A 68 5.26 17.56 0.51
C SER A 68 5.60 18.22 1.85
N VAL A 69 5.71 19.56 1.85
CA VAL A 69 5.96 20.34 3.08
C VAL A 69 4.90 20.08 4.16
N ASP A 70 3.66 19.81 3.76
CA ASP A 70 2.57 19.52 4.70
C ASP A 70 2.73 18.15 5.36
N GLN A 71 3.15 17.14 4.60
CA GLN A 71 3.46 15.81 5.13
C GLN A 71 4.64 15.85 6.10
N VAL A 72 5.71 16.56 5.75
CA VAL A 72 6.84 16.80 6.67
C VAL A 72 6.35 17.42 7.98
N ARG A 73 5.53 18.48 7.92
CA ARG A 73 4.98 19.12 9.12
C ARG A 73 4.10 18.19 9.95
N ARG A 74 3.28 17.36 9.31
CA ARG A 74 2.44 16.38 10.00
C ARG A 74 3.28 15.31 10.69
N THR A 75 4.32 14.83 10.03
CA THR A 75 5.29 13.88 10.60
C THR A 75 6.02 14.49 11.79
N GLU A 76 6.53 15.72 11.66
CA GLU A 76 7.21 16.43 12.76
C GLU A 76 6.30 16.67 13.97
N ALA A 77 5.02 16.98 13.73
CA ALA A 77 4.05 17.25 14.78
C ALA A 77 3.52 16.00 15.49
N ALA A 78 3.61 14.83 14.87
CA ALA A 78 3.17 13.56 15.44
C ALA A 78 4.10 13.10 16.58
N GLU A 79 3.52 12.53 17.64
CA GLU A 79 4.25 11.90 18.74
C GLU A 79 4.77 10.51 18.39
N LEU A 80 4.11 9.84 17.45
CA LEU A 80 4.35 8.48 17.00
C LEU A 80 4.14 8.38 15.50
N VAL A 81 5.00 7.67 14.80
CA VAL A 81 4.83 7.33 13.39
C VAL A 81 4.66 5.80 13.26
N VAL A 82 3.68 5.39 12.48
CA VAL A 82 3.47 3.98 12.13
C VAL A 82 3.78 3.82 10.64
N ILE A 83 4.73 2.95 10.33
CA ILE A 83 5.19 2.69 8.97
C ILE A 83 4.77 1.30 8.48
N SER A 84 4.69 1.12 7.17
CA SER A 84 4.53 -0.19 6.56
C SER A 84 5.75 -1.05 6.88
N GLY A 85 6.93 -0.52 6.70
CA GLY A 85 8.21 -1.20 6.90
C GLY A 85 8.68 -1.91 5.63
N ALA A 86 9.57 -2.89 5.79
CA ALA A 86 10.17 -3.63 4.69
C ALA A 86 10.87 -2.74 3.63
N GLY A 87 11.42 -1.59 4.05
CA GLY A 87 12.12 -0.65 3.15
C GLY A 87 11.21 0.37 2.45
N LEU A 88 9.88 0.23 2.50
CA LEU A 88 8.96 1.10 1.75
C LEU A 88 9.15 2.60 2.02
N GLU A 89 9.48 2.97 3.25
CA GLU A 89 9.57 4.37 3.69
C GLU A 89 11.01 4.94 3.65
N GLU A 90 11.90 4.44 2.81
CA GLU A 90 13.26 5.00 2.63
C GLU A 90 13.24 6.48 2.26
N PHE A 91 12.25 6.93 1.49
CA PHE A 91 12.06 8.33 1.10
C PHE A 91 11.88 9.30 2.29
N MET A 92 11.66 8.80 3.50
CA MET A 92 11.49 9.62 4.70
C MET A 92 12.39 9.21 5.89
N GLU A 93 13.40 8.39 5.66
CA GLU A 93 14.29 7.86 6.69
C GLU A 93 14.87 8.96 7.60
N ASP A 94 15.35 10.06 7.02
CA ASP A 94 15.88 11.21 7.78
C ASP A 94 14.88 11.81 8.77
N LEU A 95 13.59 11.81 8.44
CA LEU A 95 12.54 12.30 9.34
C LEU A 95 12.21 11.32 10.46
N LEU A 96 12.49 10.05 10.26
CA LEU A 96 12.18 8.99 11.23
C LEU A 96 13.26 8.84 12.30
N GLN A 97 14.51 9.30 12.07
CA GLN A 97 15.65 9.13 12.99
C GLN A 97 15.39 9.60 14.41
N ASP A 98 14.66 10.71 14.58
CA ASP A 98 14.36 11.31 15.88
C ASP A 98 12.91 11.01 16.35
N LYS A 99 12.19 10.10 15.70
CA LYS A 99 10.79 9.75 15.99
C LYS A 99 10.68 8.41 16.72
N GLN A 100 9.60 8.29 17.49
CA GLN A 100 9.14 6.97 17.89
C GLN A 100 8.42 6.35 16.70
N VAL A 101 8.87 5.19 16.28
CA VAL A 101 8.35 4.49 15.10
C VAL A 101 7.83 3.11 15.52
N ILE A 102 6.67 2.74 14.98
CA ILE A 102 6.20 1.37 14.94
C ILE A 102 6.37 0.89 13.51
N ASP A 103 7.25 -0.07 13.32
CA ASP A 103 7.42 -0.80 12.08
C ASP A 103 6.46 -1.99 12.06
N SER A 104 5.52 -1.99 11.11
CA SER A 104 4.50 -3.03 11.03
C SER A 104 5.02 -4.31 10.38
N SER A 105 6.16 -4.29 9.68
CA SER A 105 6.72 -5.44 8.97
C SER A 105 7.48 -6.44 9.86
N ALA A 106 7.71 -6.10 11.13
CA ALA A 106 8.56 -6.90 12.00
C ALA A 106 8.15 -8.39 12.03
N GLY A 107 9.10 -9.27 11.67
CA GLY A 107 8.89 -10.72 11.66
C GLY A 107 8.07 -11.27 10.49
N ILE A 108 7.71 -10.46 9.51
CA ILE A 108 7.10 -10.92 8.25
C ILE A 108 8.22 -11.46 7.35
N PRO A 109 8.11 -12.70 6.84
CA PRO A 109 9.02 -13.20 5.83
C PRO A 109 8.90 -12.36 4.55
N LEU A 110 10.03 -11.79 4.09
CA LEU A 110 10.04 -10.97 2.89
C LEU A 110 10.36 -11.83 1.66
N ILE A 111 9.66 -11.53 0.56
CA ILE A 111 9.92 -12.10 -0.76
C ILE A 111 11.05 -11.28 -1.39
N GLU A 112 11.97 -11.92 -2.10
CA GLU A 112 12.98 -11.21 -2.89
C GLU A 112 12.26 -10.49 -4.04
N GLY A 113 12.47 -9.18 -4.17
CA GLY A 113 11.97 -8.36 -5.26
C GLY A 113 12.82 -8.57 -6.52
N GLY A 114 12.21 -8.32 -7.68
CA GLY A 114 12.88 -8.48 -8.98
C GLY A 114 12.91 -9.93 -9.44
N HIS A 115 12.23 -10.23 -10.54
CA HIS A 115 12.44 -11.48 -11.26
C HIS A 115 13.78 -11.39 -11.98
N GLU A 116 14.76 -12.25 -11.62
CA GLU A 116 15.97 -12.43 -12.41
C GLU A 116 15.52 -12.85 -13.84
N HIS A 117 15.58 -11.91 -14.78
CA HIS A 117 15.57 -12.27 -16.19
C HIS A 117 16.84 -13.04 -16.45
N SER A 118 16.77 -14.38 -16.43
CA SER A 118 17.86 -15.24 -16.88
C SER A 118 18.00 -15.10 -18.40
N HIS A 119 18.67 -14.04 -18.82
CA HIS A 119 19.19 -13.98 -20.18
C HIS A 119 20.33 -14.99 -20.28
N ASP A 120 20.06 -16.17 -20.83
CA ASP A 120 21.07 -17.05 -21.34
C ASP A 120 21.82 -16.34 -22.48
N HIS A 121 22.82 -15.54 -22.13
CA HIS A 121 23.80 -15.02 -23.05
C HIS A 121 24.97 -15.98 -23.08
N GLU A 122 25.08 -16.73 -24.19
CA GLU A 122 26.28 -17.47 -24.56
C GLU A 122 27.49 -16.51 -24.55
N ASP A 123 28.55 -16.98 -23.89
CA ASP A 123 29.88 -16.44 -23.71
C ASP A 123 30.38 -15.48 -24.81
N GLU A 124 30.56 -14.18 -24.46
CA GLU A 124 31.67 -13.41 -25.01
C GLU A 124 32.35 -12.67 -23.84
N ALA A 125 33.63 -12.98 -23.65
CA ALA A 125 34.51 -12.46 -22.62
C ALA A 125 34.69 -10.94 -22.75
N HIS A 126 34.19 -10.15 -21.80
CA HIS A 126 34.57 -8.77 -21.60
C HIS A 126 35.00 -8.50 -20.14
N GLU A 127 36.04 -7.70 -20.03
CA GLU A 127 36.86 -7.39 -18.87
C GLU A 127 36.06 -6.93 -17.64
N GLU A 128 36.52 -7.38 -16.46
CA GLU A 128 36.03 -7.04 -15.14
C GLU A 128 36.02 -5.52 -14.91
N GLU A 129 34.87 -4.87 -15.02
CA GLU A 129 34.58 -3.67 -14.24
C GLU A 129 33.71 -4.09 -13.04
N SER A 130 34.20 -3.74 -11.86
CA SER A 130 33.56 -4.01 -10.58
C SER A 130 32.22 -3.31 -10.49
N HIS A 131 31.14 -4.01 -10.79
CA HIS A 131 29.79 -3.57 -10.44
C HIS A 131 29.61 -3.74 -8.94
N GLU A 132 29.45 -2.62 -8.26
CA GLU A 132 29.01 -2.56 -6.87
C GLU A 132 27.66 -3.32 -6.76
N GLY A 133 27.57 -4.14 -5.70
CA GLY A 133 26.56 -5.17 -5.55
C GLY A 133 25.14 -4.71 -5.86
N HIS A 134 24.48 -5.47 -6.70
CA HIS A 134 23.02 -5.47 -6.79
C HIS A 134 22.50 -5.91 -5.42
N HIS A 135 22.00 -4.95 -4.65
CA HIS A 135 21.15 -5.25 -3.52
C HIS A 135 19.87 -5.86 -4.11
N HIS A 136 19.61 -7.12 -3.87
CA HIS A 136 18.29 -7.70 -4.06
C HIS A 136 17.35 -6.94 -3.13
N GLU A 137 16.66 -5.96 -3.66
CA GLU A 137 15.65 -5.24 -2.92
C GLU A 137 14.53 -6.23 -2.56
N GLN A 138 14.13 -6.24 -1.31
CA GLN A 138 13.03 -7.08 -0.86
C GLN A 138 11.72 -6.41 -1.28
N ASP A 139 10.74 -7.20 -1.72
CA ASP A 139 9.42 -6.70 -2.07
C ASP A 139 8.75 -6.08 -0.82
N PRO A 140 8.45 -4.76 -0.81
CA PRO A 140 7.87 -4.09 0.35
C PRO A 140 6.33 -4.21 0.40
N HIS A 141 5.66 -4.79 -0.59
CA HIS A 141 4.20 -4.80 -0.73
C HIS A 141 3.50 -5.85 0.16
N ILE A 142 4.02 -6.02 1.37
CA ILE A 142 3.60 -7.02 2.36
C ILE A 142 2.10 -7.01 2.69
N TRP A 143 1.46 -5.84 2.60
CA TRP A 143 0.04 -5.65 2.93
C TRP A 143 -0.92 -6.30 1.94
N LEU A 144 -0.47 -6.73 0.77
CA LEU A 144 -1.32 -7.42 -0.21
C LEU A 144 -1.62 -8.88 0.16
N SER A 145 -1.02 -9.39 1.24
CA SER A 145 -1.41 -10.66 1.86
C SER A 145 -2.25 -10.42 3.12
N PRO A 146 -3.50 -10.90 3.20
CA PRO A 146 -4.27 -10.87 4.45
C PRO A 146 -3.59 -11.56 5.63
N VAL A 147 -2.74 -12.56 5.35
CA VAL A 147 -1.94 -13.22 6.39
C VAL A 147 -0.89 -12.27 6.97
N ASN A 148 -0.17 -11.54 6.13
CA ASN A 148 0.77 -10.52 6.57
C ASN A 148 0.06 -9.35 7.24
N ALA A 149 -1.10 -8.92 6.72
CA ALA A 149 -1.91 -7.86 7.33
C ALA A 149 -2.31 -8.17 8.77
N LYS A 150 -2.54 -9.46 9.12
CA LYS A 150 -2.75 -9.88 10.52
C LYS A 150 -1.51 -9.63 11.38
N LEU A 151 -0.31 -9.96 10.88
CA LEU A 151 0.95 -9.69 11.58
C LEU A 151 1.20 -8.18 11.73
N MET A 152 0.97 -7.41 10.66
CA MET A 152 1.05 -5.95 10.71
C MET A 152 0.14 -5.37 11.80
N ALA A 153 -1.13 -5.79 11.84
CA ALA A 153 -2.09 -5.34 12.86
C ALA A 153 -1.63 -5.70 14.30
N GLN A 154 -1.04 -6.87 14.49
CA GLN A 154 -0.50 -7.32 15.78
C GLN A 154 0.73 -6.49 16.19
N ASN A 155 1.64 -6.19 15.25
CA ASN A 155 2.81 -5.36 15.50
C ASN A 155 2.40 -3.93 15.87
N ILE A 156 1.46 -3.34 15.13
CA ILE A 156 0.90 -2.02 15.44
C ILE A 156 0.25 -2.01 16.83
N CYS A 157 -0.58 -3.01 17.14
CA CYS A 157 -1.21 -3.13 18.47
C CYS A 157 -0.17 -3.21 19.58
N SER A 158 0.87 -4.02 19.41
CA SER A 158 1.96 -4.16 20.39
C SER A 158 2.66 -2.82 20.65
N GLY A 159 2.99 -2.09 19.59
CA GLY A 159 3.62 -0.77 19.71
C GLY A 159 2.69 0.27 20.36
N LEU A 160 1.41 0.28 19.98
CA LEU A 160 0.41 1.18 20.54
C LEU A 160 0.17 0.92 22.03
N THR A 161 0.02 -0.33 22.45
CA THR A 161 -0.23 -0.70 23.85
C THR A 161 0.99 -0.39 24.73
N ALA A 162 2.20 -0.57 24.20
CA ALA A 162 3.43 -0.17 24.90
C ALA A 162 3.51 1.35 25.09
N ARG A 163 3.09 2.13 24.10
CA ARG A 163 3.14 3.60 24.12
C ARG A 163 1.98 4.22 24.91
N TYR A 164 0.81 3.61 24.87
CA TYR A 164 -0.44 4.08 25.48
C TYR A 164 -1.07 3.05 26.42
N PRO A 165 -0.42 2.69 27.53
CA PRO A 165 -0.86 1.59 28.39
C PRO A 165 -2.26 1.79 29.00
N ASP A 166 -2.68 3.04 29.21
CA ASP A 166 -4.03 3.35 29.68
C ASP A 166 -5.14 3.00 28.68
N GLN A 167 -4.80 2.86 27.41
CA GLN A 167 -5.70 2.50 26.31
C GLN A 167 -5.57 1.02 25.90
N ALA A 168 -4.63 0.28 26.47
CA ALA A 168 -4.25 -1.07 26.06
C ALA A 168 -5.46 -2.00 25.93
N ALA A 169 -6.34 -2.04 26.93
CA ALA A 169 -7.52 -2.92 26.91
C ALA A 169 -8.49 -2.64 25.75
N THR A 170 -8.64 -1.35 25.36
CA THR A 170 -9.47 -0.96 24.21
C THR A 170 -8.79 -1.35 22.91
N ILE A 171 -7.49 -1.07 22.78
CA ILE A 171 -6.69 -1.39 21.59
C ILE A 171 -6.66 -2.91 21.35
N GLU A 172 -6.42 -3.72 22.38
CA GLU A 172 -6.43 -5.18 22.30
C GLU A 172 -7.81 -5.74 21.90
N LYS A 173 -8.90 -5.17 22.42
CA LYS A 173 -10.26 -5.53 21.99
C LYS A 173 -10.47 -5.20 20.51
N ASN A 174 -10.03 -4.03 20.07
CA ASN A 174 -10.14 -3.61 18.69
C ASN A 174 -9.31 -4.51 17.76
N LEU A 175 -8.13 -4.97 18.21
CA LEU A 175 -7.34 -5.96 17.49
C LEU A 175 -8.13 -7.24 17.22
N GLN A 176 -8.87 -7.76 18.20
CA GLN A 176 -9.65 -8.99 17.99
C GLN A 176 -10.72 -8.80 16.89
N ASN A 177 -11.35 -7.64 16.82
CA ASN A 177 -12.30 -7.32 15.76
C ASN A 177 -11.60 -7.21 14.39
N LEU A 178 -10.46 -6.52 14.33
CA LEU A 178 -9.68 -6.38 13.10
C LEU A 178 -9.18 -7.75 12.59
N LEU A 179 -8.67 -8.60 13.48
CA LEU A 179 -8.23 -9.94 13.12
C LEU A 179 -9.39 -10.80 12.59
N ALA A 180 -10.58 -10.69 13.16
CA ALA A 180 -11.76 -11.41 12.67
C ALA A 180 -12.14 -10.99 11.25
N ASP A 181 -12.06 -9.68 10.93
CA ASP A 181 -12.33 -9.20 9.57
C ASP A 181 -11.25 -9.62 8.57
N LEU A 182 -9.97 -9.65 9.01
CA LEU A 182 -8.86 -10.15 8.20
C LEU A 182 -8.97 -11.66 7.94
N ASP A 183 -9.39 -12.43 8.94
CA ASP A 183 -9.66 -13.86 8.78
C ASP A 183 -10.84 -14.12 7.81
N ALA A 184 -11.88 -13.28 7.86
CA ALA A 184 -13.00 -13.35 6.93
C ALA A 184 -12.57 -13.04 5.48
N LEU A 185 -11.70 -12.04 5.29
CA LEU A 185 -11.13 -11.70 3.98
C LEU A 185 -10.26 -12.84 3.43
N ASP A 186 -9.36 -13.42 4.25
CA ASP A 186 -8.51 -14.55 3.85
C ASP A 186 -9.37 -15.77 3.45
N THR A 187 -10.37 -16.09 4.28
CA THR A 187 -11.31 -17.17 3.99
C THR A 187 -12.06 -16.94 2.68
N TYR A 188 -12.58 -15.73 2.48
CA TYR A 188 -13.25 -15.34 1.24
C TYR A 188 -12.33 -15.53 0.03
N GLY A 189 -11.07 -15.07 0.10
CA GLY A 189 -10.11 -15.21 -0.98
C GLY A 189 -9.83 -16.67 -1.32
N ARG A 190 -9.58 -17.51 -0.31
CA ARG A 190 -9.35 -18.95 -0.50
C ARG A 190 -10.57 -19.65 -1.12
N GLU A 191 -11.79 -19.33 -0.67
CA GLU A 191 -13.02 -19.90 -1.23
C GLU A 191 -13.26 -19.46 -2.68
N GLN A 192 -13.05 -18.16 -2.98
CA GLN A 192 -13.28 -17.65 -4.34
C GLN A 192 -12.26 -18.18 -5.35
N LEU A 193 -11.01 -18.37 -4.94
CA LEU A 193 -9.92 -18.77 -5.81
C LEU A 193 -9.58 -20.27 -5.75
N ALA A 194 -10.35 -21.07 -4.98
CA ALA A 194 -10.13 -22.52 -4.86
C ALA A 194 -10.20 -23.26 -6.21
N ASP A 195 -11.20 -22.92 -7.02
CA ASP A 195 -11.57 -23.64 -8.24
C ASP A 195 -11.36 -22.78 -9.50
N VAL A 196 -10.32 -21.90 -9.53
CA VAL A 196 -9.97 -21.17 -10.74
C VAL A 196 -9.32 -22.12 -11.76
N ASN A 197 -9.58 -21.90 -13.04
CA ASN A 197 -9.10 -22.76 -14.13
C ASN A 197 -7.62 -22.50 -14.48
N CYS A 198 -7.17 -21.25 -14.29
CA CYS A 198 -5.79 -20.85 -14.51
C CYS A 198 -5.24 -20.28 -13.20
N ARG A 199 -3.98 -20.59 -12.89
CA ARG A 199 -3.28 -20.07 -11.69
C ARG A 199 -2.06 -19.21 -12.05
N GLU A 200 -1.81 -19.04 -13.33
CA GLU A 200 -0.72 -18.25 -13.88
C GLU A 200 -1.24 -16.90 -14.34
N LEU A 201 -0.46 -15.85 -14.11
CA LEU A 201 -0.82 -14.49 -14.50
C LEU A 201 0.41 -13.65 -14.86
N ILE A 202 0.18 -12.63 -15.67
CA ILE A 202 1.15 -11.56 -15.95
C ILE A 202 0.59 -10.28 -15.34
N THR A 203 1.43 -9.59 -14.56
CA THR A 203 1.11 -8.30 -13.94
C THR A 203 1.92 -7.17 -14.56
N PHE A 204 1.41 -5.93 -14.51
CA PHE A 204 2.10 -4.74 -15.03
C PHE A 204 2.76 -3.92 -13.93
N HIS A 205 2.86 -4.45 -12.74
CA HIS A 205 3.63 -3.92 -11.64
C HIS A 205 4.18 -5.08 -10.82
N ASP A 206 5.46 -4.99 -10.44
CA ASP A 206 6.13 -5.97 -9.58
C ASP A 206 5.82 -5.68 -8.10
N GLY A 207 4.58 -5.93 -7.70
CA GLY A 207 4.13 -5.67 -6.33
C GLY A 207 3.05 -6.64 -5.85
N PHE A 208 2.61 -7.57 -6.72
CA PHE A 208 1.52 -8.50 -6.39
C PHE A 208 2.00 -9.87 -5.89
N ALA A 209 3.31 -10.04 -5.63
CA ALA A 209 3.88 -11.34 -5.25
C ALA A 209 3.25 -11.90 -3.96
N TYR A 210 3.03 -11.08 -2.94
CA TYR A 210 2.37 -11.53 -1.69
C TYR A 210 0.89 -11.90 -1.87
N LEU A 211 0.17 -11.24 -2.80
CA LEU A 211 -1.20 -11.61 -3.14
C LEU A 211 -1.23 -12.95 -3.85
N ALA A 212 -0.32 -13.14 -4.81
CA ALA A 212 -0.20 -14.38 -5.57
C ALA A 212 0.17 -15.56 -4.66
N ASP A 213 1.21 -15.42 -3.84
CA ASP A 213 1.66 -16.45 -2.88
C ASP A 213 0.54 -16.84 -1.90
N CYS A 214 -0.20 -15.85 -1.38
CA CYS A 214 -1.28 -16.10 -0.42
C CYS A 214 -2.38 -17.03 -0.96
N TYR A 215 -2.58 -17.06 -2.28
CA TYR A 215 -3.67 -17.80 -2.93
C TYR A 215 -3.18 -18.86 -3.92
N ASP A 216 -1.93 -19.30 -3.83
CA ASP A 216 -1.31 -20.32 -4.71
C ASP A 216 -1.41 -19.93 -6.20
N LEU A 217 -1.24 -18.66 -6.53
CA LEU A 217 -1.11 -18.14 -7.89
C LEU A 217 0.38 -17.94 -8.23
N THR A 218 0.71 -17.99 -9.51
CA THR A 218 2.08 -17.80 -10.01
C THR A 218 2.11 -16.58 -10.93
N ILE A 219 2.92 -15.59 -10.62
CA ILE A 219 3.24 -14.50 -11.54
C ILE A 219 4.35 -15.01 -12.45
N LEU A 220 4.08 -15.11 -13.76
CA LEU A 220 5.06 -15.52 -14.76
C LEU A 220 6.02 -14.36 -15.05
N GLU A 221 5.47 -13.17 -15.22
CA GLU A 221 6.20 -11.95 -15.55
C GLU A 221 5.55 -10.74 -14.87
N ALA A 222 6.39 -9.81 -14.40
CA ALA A 222 6.02 -8.47 -14.00
C ALA A 222 6.62 -7.47 -15.00
N VAL A 223 5.77 -6.76 -15.75
CA VAL A 223 6.19 -6.00 -16.95
C VAL A 223 6.92 -4.70 -16.63
N GLU A 224 6.57 -4.07 -15.51
CA GLU A 224 7.15 -2.80 -15.07
C GLU A 224 7.75 -3.02 -13.67
N GLU A 225 9.07 -2.99 -13.58
CA GLU A 225 9.77 -3.05 -12.29
C GLU A 225 9.49 -1.78 -11.47
N GLU A 226 9.41 -0.63 -12.16
CA GLU A 226 9.07 0.67 -11.57
C GLU A 226 7.84 1.26 -12.28
N SER A 227 6.93 1.85 -11.51
CA SER A 227 5.74 2.52 -12.05
C SER A 227 6.10 3.62 -13.04
N GLY A 228 5.71 3.42 -14.31
CA GLY A 228 5.91 4.39 -15.39
C GLY A 228 7.04 4.07 -16.37
N SER A 229 7.76 2.96 -16.21
CA SER A 229 8.62 2.42 -17.27
C SER A 229 7.75 1.90 -18.41
N GLU A 230 8.14 2.18 -19.68
CA GLU A 230 7.42 1.63 -20.85
C GLU A 230 8.16 0.41 -21.36
N ALA A 231 7.45 -0.71 -21.51
CA ALA A 231 7.99 -1.93 -22.08
C ALA A 231 8.54 -1.68 -23.50
N SER A 232 9.74 -2.19 -23.78
CA SER A 232 10.37 -2.13 -25.10
C SER A 232 9.63 -3.01 -26.11
N ALA A 233 9.92 -2.84 -27.39
CA ALA A 233 9.31 -3.66 -28.43
C ALA A 233 9.68 -5.17 -28.31
N SER A 234 10.87 -5.50 -27.80
CA SER A 234 11.30 -6.88 -27.56
C SER A 234 10.54 -7.51 -26.38
N GLU A 235 10.37 -6.78 -25.29
CA GLU A 235 9.59 -7.21 -24.14
C GLU A 235 8.12 -7.44 -24.51
N LEU A 236 7.52 -6.53 -25.29
CA LEU A 236 6.14 -6.72 -25.78
C LEU A 236 5.98 -8.01 -26.61
N ILE A 237 6.96 -8.33 -27.49
CA ILE A 237 6.93 -9.56 -28.26
C ILE A 237 7.03 -10.77 -27.33
N HIS A 238 7.96 -10.76 -26.38
CA HIS A 238 8.12 -11.82 -25.40
C HIS A 238 6.83 -12.05 -24.60
N LEU A 239 6.21 -10.98 -24.07
CA LEU A 239 4.97 -11.08 -23.33
C LEU A 239 3.79 -11.62 -24.13
N ILE A 240 3.72 -11.28 -25.43
CA ILE A 240 2.73 -11.87 -26.34
C ILE A 240 2.96 -13.39 -26.48
N GLU A 241 4.22 -13.81 -26.65
CA GLU A 241 4.59 -15.21 -26.74
C GLU A 241 4.27 -15.98 -25.45
N GLU A 242 4.51 -15.38 -24.27
CA GLU A 242 4.16 -15.95 -22.96
C GLU A 242 2.64 -16.11 -22.78
N VAL A 243 1.86 -15.09 -23.14
CA VAL A 243 0.38 -15.15 -23.09
C VAL A 243 -0.14 -16.30 -23.97
N GLU A 244 0.40 -16.47 -25.18
CA GLU A 244 -0.02 -17.53 -26.12
C GLU A 244 0.48 -18.92 -25.66
N HIS A 245 1.72 -19.01 -25.17
CA HIS A 245 2.33 -20.28 -24.73
C HIS A 245 1.60 -20.87 -23.53
N HIS A 246 1.32 -20.04 -22.53
CA HIS A 246 0.62 -20.42 -21.30
C HIS A 246 -0.91 -20.40 -21.45
N GLN A 247 -1.43 -19.94 -22.60
CA GLN A 247 -2.86 -19.80 -22.86
C GLN A 247 -3.56 -18.99 -21.76
N LEU A 248 -2.95 -17.90 -21.34
CA LEU A 248 -3.47 -17.07 -20.27
C LEU A 248 -4.85 -16.52 -20.64
N PRO A 249 -5.85 -16.59 -19.72
CA PRO A 249 -7.18 -16.08 -19.99
C PRO A 249 -7.28 -14.54 -19.88
N ALA A 250 -6.29 -13.90 -19.26
CA ALA A 250 -6.25 -12.47 -18.97
C ALA A 250 -4.84 -11.98 -18.63
N ILE A 251 -4.64 -10.65 -18.70
CA ILE A 251 -3.50 -9.94 -18.15
C ILE A 251 -3.96 -8.84 -17.19
N PHE A 252 -3.09 -8.42 -16.25
CA PHE A 252 -3.48 -7.57 -15.13
C PHE A 252 -2.63 -6.31 -15.04
N THR A 253 -3.26 -5.15 -15.19
CA THR A 253 -2.66 -3.84 -14.91
C THR A 253 -2.97 -3.41 -13.47
N GLU A 254 -2.26 -2.41 -12.97
CA GLU A 254 -2.63 -1.74 -11.72
C GLU A 254 -3.56 -0.54 -11.96
N ALA A 255 -4.31 -0.14 -10.92
CA ALA A 255 -5.35 0.89 -11.02
C ALA A 255 -4.82 2.28 -11.44
N LEU A 256 -3.56 2.59 -11.12
CA LEU A 256 -2.93 3.89 -11.41
C LEU A 256 -1.76 3.79 -12.41
N GLY A 257 -1.45 2.58 -12.89
CA GLY A 257 -0.37 2.31 -13.83
C GLY A 257 -0.72 2.62 -15.28
N SER A 258 0.31 2.53 -16.14
CA SER A 258 0.15 2.64 -17.59
C SER A 258 -0.62 1.44 -18.14
N VAL A 259 -1.53 1.69 -19.07
CA VAL A 259 -2.27 0.62 -19.77
C VAL A 259 -1.80 0.46 -21.22
N SER A 260 -0.72 1.15 -21.61
CA SER A 260 -0.28 1.22 -23.00
C SER A 260 0.16 -0.13 -23.54
N ALA A 261 1.10 -0.77 -22.85
CA ALA A 261 1.63 -2.10 -23.19
C ALA A 261 0.54 -3.18 -23.12
N ALA A 262 -0.28 -3.17 -22.05
CA ALA A 262 -1.39 -4.11 -21.89
C ALA A 262 -2.39 -4.07 -23.04
N ARG A 263 -2.68 -2.88 -23.58
CA ARG A 263 -3.56 -2.72 -24.75
C ARG A 263 -2.96 -3.32 -26.02
N ILE A 264 -1.65 -3.19 -26.23
CA ILE A 264 -0.97 -3.77 -27.38
C ILE A 264 -1.05 -5.29 -27.29
N ILE A 265 -0.71 -5.88 -26.15
CA ILE A 265 -0.75 -7.32 -25.92
C ILE A 265 -2.19 -7.84 -26.10
N SER A 266 -3.18 -7.17 -25.52
CA SER A 266 -4.59 -7.53 -25.66
C SER A 266 -5.08 -7.46 -27.13
N ALA A 267 -4.61 -6.48 -27.90
CA ALA A 267 -4.98 -6.34 -29.31
C ALA A 267 -4.41 -7.47 -30.18
N GLU A 268 -3.20 -7.96 -29.90
CA GLU A 268 -2.53 -9.03 -30.64
C GLU A 268 -3.04 -10.42 -30.22
N THR A 269 -3.22 -10.67 -28.94
CA THR A 269 -3.59 -11.99 -28.39
C THR A 269 -5.11 -12.18 -28.25
N GLY A 270 -5.87 -11.11 -28.17
CA GLY A 270 -7.32 -11.14 -27.93
C GLY A 270 -7.68 -11.35 -26.44
N VAL A 271 -6.74 -11.45 -25.52
CA VAL A 271 -7.04 -11.63 -24.09
C VAL A 271 -7.48 -10.31 -23.45
N PRO A 272 -8.46 -10.33 -22.52
CA PRO A 272 -8.93 -9.15 -21.82
C PRO A 272 -7.86 -8.64 -20.82
N VAL A 273 -7.91 -7.32 -20.59
CA VAL A 273 -7.11 -6.66 -19.54
C VAL A 273 -8.01 -6.41 -18.33
N TYR A 274 -7.56 -6.82 -17.16
CA TYR A 274 -8.19 -6.54 -15.89
C TYR A 274 -7.31 -5.61 -15.06
N THR A 275 -7.91 -4.97 -14.06
CA THR A 275 -7.19 -4.03 -13.19
C THR A 275 -7.19 -4.55 -11.76
N LEU A 276 -5.99 -4.64 -11.16
CA LEU A 276 -5.79 -4.89 -9.74
C LEU A 276 -5.47 -3.57 -9.02
N ASP A 277 -5.73 -3.53 -7.72
CA ASP A 277 -5.54 -2.38 -6.86
C ASP A 277 -4.45 -2.68 -5.83
N MET A 278 -3.44 -1.81 -5.74
CA MET A 278 -2.37 -1.93 -4.74
C MET A 278 -2.85 -1.68 -3.30
N GLY A 279 -4.10 -1.24 -3.10
CA GLY A 279 -4.63 -0.94 -1.77
C GLY A 279 -4.02 0.31 -1.14
N MET A 280 -3.42 1.19 -1.96
CA MET A 280 -2.73 2.40 -1.51
C MET A 280 -3.59 3.65 -1.65
N HIS A 281 -4.70 3.59 -2.36
CA HIS A 281 -5.60 4.70 -2.63
C HIS A 281 -7.06 4.37 -2.28
N GLY A 282 -7.92 5.39 -2.33
CA GLY A 282 -9.33 5.20 -2.02
C GLY A 282 -9.65 5.37 -0.54
N ASN A 283 -10.71 4.72 -0.08
CA ASN A 283 -11.22 4.89 1.28
C ASN A 283 -10.95 3.70 2.20
N SER A 284 -10.66 2.54 1.64
CA SER A 284 -10.45 1.31 2.42
C SER A 284 -9.56 0.32 1.69
N TRP A 285 -8.58 -0.18 2.39
CA TRP A 285 -7.74 -1.29 1.95
C TRP A 285 -8.56 -2.59 1.80
N PHE A 286 -9.53 -2.83 2.69
CA PHE A 286 -10.41 -4.00 2.58
C PHE A 286 -11.20 -4.00 1.28
N GLU A 287 -11.74 -2.84 0.85
CA GLU A 287 -12.46 -2.72 -0.43
C GLU A 287 -11.56 -3.08 -1.61
N ALA A 288 -10.31 -2.61 -1.61
CA ALA A 288 -9.32 -2.94 -2.63
C ALA A 288 -9.02 -4.45 -2.67
N MET A 289 -8.84 -5.09 -1.52
CA MET A 289 -8.56 -6.53 -1.45
C MET A 289 -9.75 -7.38 -1.91
N TYR A 290 -10.98 -7.05 -1.51
CA TYR A 290 -12.18 -7.72 -2.02
C TYR A 290 -12.36 -7.54 -3.53
N HIS A 291 -12.02 -6.35 -4.05
CA HIS A 291 -12.01 -6.09 -5.49
C HIS A 291 -11.01 -6.98 -6.21
N ASN A 292 -9.76 -7.06 -5.73
CA ASN A 292 -8.71 -7.89 -6.30
C ASN A 292 -9.12 -9.37 -6.38
N ILE A 293 -9.62 -9.93 -5.28
CA ILE A 293 -10.07 -11.31 -5.22
C ILE A 293 -11.21 -11.56 -6.24
N SER A 294 -12.19 -10.65 -6.29
CA SER A 294 -13.32 -10.78 -7.23
C SER A 294 -12.86 -10.67 -8.69
N THR A 295 -11.91 -9.78 -8.98
CA THR A 295 -11.31 -9.59 -10.30
C THR A 295 -10.55 -10.83 -10.75
N LEU A 296 -9.68 -11.37 -9.88
CA LEU A 296 -8.94 -12.61 -10.14
C LEU A 296 -9.90 -13.78 -10.39
N LYS A 297 -10.95 -13.93 -9.56
CA LYS A 297 -11.97 -14.96 -9.76
C LYS A 297 -12.66 -14.84 -11.12
N GLY A 298 -13.02 -13.62 -11.52
CA GLY A 298 -13.69 -13.38 -12.80
C GLY A 298 -12.80 -13.58 -14.01
N ALA A 299 -11.49 -13.32 -13.86
CA ALA A 299 -10.51 -13.43 -14.93
C ALA A 299 -9.96 -14.86 -15.11
N LEU A 300 -9.75 -15.60 -14.04
CA LEU A 300 -9.07 -16.89 -14.00
C LEU A 300 -10.03 -18.09 -13.87
N GLY A 301 -11.32 -17.83 -13.58
CA GLY A 301 -12.36 -18.82 -13.27
C GLY A 301 -13.17 -19.39 -14.43
#